data_807eedc9eb7aa30ed3a897440c218b00
#
_entry.id   807eedc9eb7aa30ed3a897440c218b00
#
_cell.length_a   1.000
_cell.length_b   1.000
_cell.length_c   1.000
_cell.angle_alpha   90.00
_cell.angle_beta   90.00
_cell.angle_gamma   90.00
#
_symmetry.space_group_name_H-M   'P 1'
#
loop_
_entity.id
_entity.type
_entity.pdbx_description
1 polymer ?
#
loop_
_entity_poly.entity_id
_entity_poly.type
_entity_poly.pdbx_seq_one_letter_code
_entity_poly.pdbx_strand_id
1 'polypeptide(L)'
;MRKSQGFTLIELMVTIAVLAIVAMMAAPSFGDLIAKRHLDTSIRELSLVLSDARAQATTLRKNVTVKFESGTNTAEVRYWIPKYEDVDMKSNARDVDFSDVVYSSVGVPQQRTKTIDNENYDKNQTTDLTTIPPTNPEKVEVLVPLKFELCNSEIKQSRTITLSMNGTVEKIESGVCS
;
A
#
# COMPACT_ATOMS: atom_id res chain seq x y z
N MET A 1 9.40 -63.12 -18.39
CA MET A 1 8.26 -62.25 -18.78
C MET A 1 7.67 -61.65 -17.53
N ARG A 2 7.82 -60.32 -17.34
CA ARG A 2 7.15 -59.61 -16.24
C ARG A 2 5.68 -59.42 -16.61
N LYS A 3 4.76 -59.94 -15.81
CA LYS A 3 3.32 -59.70 -15.96
C LYS A 3 3.08 -58.23 -15.56
N SER A 4 2.68 -57.40 -16.50
CA SER A 4 2.13 -56.08 -16.22
C SER A 4 0.73 -56.27 -15.63
N GLN A 5 0.56 -56.00 -14.37
CA GLN A 5 -0.75 -55.93 -13.74
C GLN A 5 -1.37 -54.59 -14.12
N GLY A 6 -2.47 -54.62 -14.85
CA GLY A 6 -3.25 -53.39 -15.16
C GLY A 6 -4.14 -53.00 -14.00
N PHE A 7 -4.46 -51.72 -13.89
CA PHE A 7 -5.44 -51.21 -12.94
C PHE A 7 -6.84 -51.76 -13.19
N THR A 8 -7.55 -52.03 -12.13
CA THR A 8 -8.97 -52.43 -12.24
C THR A 8 -9.85 -51.19 -12.36
N LEU A 9 -10.99 -51.31 -13.02
CA LEU A 9 -11.96 -50.24 -13.19
C LEU A 9 -12.44 -49.70 -11.84
N ILE A 10 -12.64 -50.59 -10.85
CA ILE A 10 -13.07 -50.19 -9.51
C ILE A 10 -11.99 -49.37 -8.75
N GLU A 11 -10.73 -49.75 -8.93
CA GLU A 11 -9.60 -49.01 -8.32
C GLU A 11 -9.51 -47.60 -8.88
N LEU A 12 -9.75 -47.40 -10.20
CA LEU A 12 -9.82 -46.09 -10.79
C LEU A 12 -11.00 -45.28 -10.23
N MET A 13 -12.19 -45.90 -10.11
CA MET A 13 -13.37 -45.21 -9.56
C MET A 13 -13.16 -44.78 -8.10
N VAL A 14 -12.54 -45.61 -7.26
CA VAL A 14 -12.27 -45.27 -5.87
C VAL A 14 -11.23 -44.17 -5.81
N THR A 15 -10.18 -44.20 -6.61
CA THR A 15 -9.14 -43.14 -6.59
C THR A 15 -9.69 -41.77 -7.02
N ILE A 16 -10.53 -41.70 -8.06
CA ILE A 16 -11.13 -40.41 -8.46
C ILE A 16 -12.15 -39.92 -7.40
N ALA A 17 -12.89 -40.81 -6.74
CA ALA A 17 -13.79 -40.40 -5.67
C ALA A 17 -13.04 -39.80 -4.48
N VAL A 18 -11.93 -40.42 -4.05
CA VAL A 18 -11.08 -39.87 -2.98
C VAL A 18 -10.45 -38.55 -3.40
N LEU A 19 -9.93 -38.46 -4.63
CA LEU A 19 -9.36 -37.22 -5.14
C LEU A 19 -10.38 -36.08 -5.19
N ALA A 20 -11.63 -36.37 -5.54
CA ALA A 20 -12.71 -35.38 -5.56
C ALA A 20 -12.98 -34.81 -4.15
N ILE A 21 -13.01 -35.67 -3.12
CA ILE A 21 -13.20 -35.24 -1.72
C ILE A 21 -12.04 -34.35 -1.27
N VAL A 22 -10.80 -34.76 -1.54
CA VAL A 22 -9.61 -33.97 -1.20
C VAL A 22 -9.59 -32.61 -1.93
N ALA A 23 -9.94 -32.59 -3.21
CA ALA A 23 -10.03 -31.36 -4.00
C ALA A 23 -11.06 -30.36 -3.44
N MET A 24 -12.22 -30.83 -2.97
CA MET A 24 -13.24 -29.97 -2.35
C MET A 24 -12.74 -29.30 -1.07
N MET A 25 -11.89 -29.96 -0.28
CA MET A 25 -11.32 -29.38 0.93
C MET A 25 -10.17 -28.40 0.65
N ALA A 26 -9.44 -28.61 -0.45
CA ALA A 26 -8.30 -27.77 -0.83
C ALA A 26 -8.72 -26.46 -1.52
N ALA A 27 -9.84 -26.47 -2.25
CA ALA A 27 -10.26 -25.34 -3.09
C ALA A 27 -10.35 -23.99 -2.36
N PRO A 28 -10.99 -23.85 -1.18
CA PRO A 28 -11.10 -22.55 -0.50
C PRO A 28 -9.74 -21.99 -0.05
N SER A 29 -8.82 -22.87 0.35
CA SER A 29 -7.47 -22.45 0.78
C SER A 29 -6.62 -21.85 -0.36
N PHE A 30 -6.88 -22.25 -1.60
CA PHE A 30 -6.17 -21.67 -2.76
C PHE A 30 -6.64 -20.25 -3.09
N GLY A 31 -7.91 -19.92 -2.90
CA GLY A 31 -8.45 -18.57 -3.10
C GLY A 31 -7.75 -17.55 -2.19
N ASP A 32 -7.69 -17.85 -0.89
CA ASP A 32 -7.03 -16.99 0.10
C ASP A 32 -5.54 -16.81 -0.21
N LEU A 33 -4.87 -17.86 -0.68
CA LEU A 33 -3.46 -17.79 -1.05
C LEU A 33 -3.24 -16.88 -2.27
N ILE A 34 -4.11 -16.95 -3.27
CA ILE A 34 -4.05 -16.10 -4.47
C ILE A 34 -4.32 -14.65 -4.07
N ALA A 35 -5.38 -14.37 -3.31
CA ALA A 35 -5.72 -13.04 -2.84
C ALA A 35 -4.57 -12.41 -2.03
N LYS A 36 -3.93 -13.19 -1.15
CA LYS A 36 -2.73 -12.75 -0.42
C LYS A 36 -1.56 -12.42 -1.37
N ARG A 37 -1.35 -13.23 -2.40
CA ARG A 37 -0.30 -12.96 -3.41
C ARG A 37 -0.58 -11.69 -4.22
N HIS A 38 -1.85 -11.43 -4.58
CA HIS A 38 -2.25 -10.20 -5.25
C HIS A 38 -1.89 -8.98 -4.39
N LEU A 39 -2.23 -9.03 -3.10
CA LEU A 39 -1.93 -7.96 -2.15
C LEU A 39 -0.40 -7.76 -1.98
N ASP A 40 0.35 -8.85 -1.77
CA ASP A 40 1.81 -8.80 -1.60
C ASP A 40 2.52 -8.33 -2.88
N THR A 41 2.00 -8.66 -4.05
CA THR A 41 2.54 -8.19 -5.34
C THR A 41 2.26 -6.70 -5.53
N SER A 42 1.04 -6.26 -5.29
CA SER A 42 0.64 -4.85 -5.46
C SER A 42 1.45 -3.92 -4.56
N ILE A 43 1.67 -4.29 -3.30
CA ILE A 43 2.47 -3.43 -2.39
C ILE A 43 3.94 -3.37 -2.80
N ARG A 44 4.50 -4.46 -3.33
CA ARG A 44 5.86 -4.47 -3.88
C ARG A 44 5.98 -3.63 -5.14
N GLU A 45 5.00 -3.71 -6.05
CA GLU A 45 4.95 -2.86 -7.24
C GLU A 45 4.89 -1.38 -6.85
N LEU A 46 4.05 -1.01 -5.89
CA LEU A 46 4.00 0.36 -5.37
C LEU A 46 5.36 0.80 -4.81
N SER A 47 6.01 -0.05 -4.01
CA SER A 47 7.35 0.21 -3.46
C SER A 47 8.38 0.48 -4.57
N LEU A 48 8.33 -0.31 -5.64
CA LEU A 48 9.22 -0.14 -6.80
C LEU A 48 8.95 1.16 -7.55
N VAL A 49 7.68 1.50 -7.77
CA VAL A 49 7.29 2.75 -8.45
C VAL A 49 7.74 3.98 -7.65
N LEU A 50 7.56 3.96 -6.32
CA LEU A 50 8.02 5.04 -5.44
C LEU A 50 9.54 5.18 -5.46
N SER A 51 10.26 4.06 -5.42
CA SER A 51 11.73 4.04 -5.48
C SER A 51 12.27 4.48 -6.84
N ASP A 52 11.62 4.05 -7.94
CA ASP A 52 11.97 4.45 -9.31
C ASP A 52 11.74 5.96 -9.52
N ALA A 53 10.58 6.47 -9.08
CA ALA A 53 10.27 7.90 -9.17
C ALA A 53 11.30 8.76 -8.41
N ARG A 54 11.72 8.32 -7.22
CA ARG A 54 12.78 8.97 -6.44
C ARG A 54 14.12 8.96 -7.20
N ALA A 55 14.52 7.80 -7.69
CA ALA A 55 15.77 7.65 -8.46
C ALA A 55 15.76 8.52 -9.73
N GLN A 56 14.62 8.56 -10.40
CA GLN A 56 14.45 9.38 -11.59
C GLN A 56 14.52 10.88 -11.29
N ALA A 57 13.90 11.35 -10.19
CA ALA A 57 13.97 12.73 -9.76
C ALA A 57 15.41 13.18 -9.54
N THR A 58 16.22 12.36 -8.87
CA THR A 58 17.65 12.64 -8.64
C THR A 58 18.49 12.60 -9.92
N THR A 59 18.19 11.67 -10.82
CA THR A 59 18.91 11.49 -12.09
C THR A 59 18.63 12.65 -13.04
N LEU A 60 17.35 13.02 -13.20
CA LEU A 60 16.94 14.10 -14.08
C LEU A 60 17.16 15.49 -13.47
N ARG A 61 17.43 15.56 -12.16
CA ARG A 61 17.47 16.82 -11.37
C ARG A 61 16.20 17.65 -11.52
N LYS A 62 15.04 16.98 -11.60
CA LYS A 62 13.72 17.58 -11.73
C LYS A 62 12.76 16.95 -10.73
N ASN A 63 11.65 17.62 -10.50
CA ASN A 63 10.58 17.03 -9.73
C ASN A 63 9.92 15.89 -10.51
N VAL A 64 9.66 14.76 -9.84
CA VAL A 64 8.91 13.62 -10.40
C VAL A 64 7.71 13.36 -9.52
N THR A 65 6.55 13.29 -10.14
CA THR A 65 5.26 13.06 -9.45
C THR A 65 4.79 11.64 -9.67
N VAL A 66 4.42 10.95 -8.59
CA VAL A 66 3.69 9.67 -8.64
C VAL A 66 2.22 9.96 -8.42
N LYS A 67 1.40 9.61 -9.40
CA LYS A 67 -0.06 9.78 -9.36
C LYS A 67 -0.75 8.42 -9.20
N PHE A 68 -1.74 8.37 -8.32
CA PHE A 68 -2.51 7.15 -8.03
C PHE A 68 -3.79 7.08 -8.87
N GLU A 69 -3.61 7.20 -10.16
CA GLU A 69 -4.66 7.13 -11.18
C GLU A 69 -4.12 6.42 -12.43
N SER A 70 -5.00 6.05 -13.35
CA SER A 70 -4.57 5.49 -14.64
C SER A 70 -4.04 6.58 -15.55
N GLY A 71 -2.91 6.33 -16.24
CA GLY A 71 -2.32 7.28 -17.14
C GLY A 71 -1.08 6.72 -17.85
N THR A 72 -0.47 7.55 -18.70
CA THR A 72 0.73 7.18 -19.43
C THR A 72 1.97 7.77 -18.75
N ASN A 73 2.90 6.90 -18.36
CA ASN A 73 4.15 7.30 -17.73
C ASN A 73 4.99 8.20 -18.63
N THR A 74 5.51 9.27 -18.04
CA THR A 74 6.43 10.21 -18.67
C THR A 74 7.75 10.29 -17.88
N ALA A 75 8.68 11.13 -18.32
CA ALA A 75 9.91 11.37 -17.59
C ALA A 75 9.68 12.05 -16.22
N GLU A 76 8.59 12.79 -16.03
CA GLU A 76 8.32 13.60 -14.84
C GLU A 76 7.08 13.12 -14.07
N VAL A 77 6.29 12.18 -14.64
CA VAL A 77 5.07 11.66 -14.01
C VAL A 77 5.01 10.14 -14.12
N ARG A 78 4.80 9.50 -13.01
CA ARG A 78 4.54 8.07 -12.89
C ARG A 78 3.10 7.86 -12.46
N TYR A 79 2.39 7.00 -13.17
CA TYR A 79 1.03 6.59 -12.84
C TYR A 79 1.04 5.19 -12.27
N TRP A 80 0.28 4.97 -11.22
CA TRP A 80 0.15 3.65 -10.62
C TRP A 80 -1.22 3.46 -9.99
N ILE A 81 -1.82 2.32 -10.26
CA ILE A 81 -3.02 1.80 -9.60
C ILE A 81 -2.79 0.31 -9.31
N PRO A 82 -3.46 -0.27 -8.31
CA PRO A 82 -3.46 -1.71 -8.11
C PRO A 82 -3.92 -2.43 -9.39
N LYS A 83 -3.20 -3.49 -9.76
CA LYS A 83 -3.48 -4.26 -10.98
C LYS A 83 -4.65 -5.23 -10.80
N TYR A 84 -4.88 -5.68 -9.57
CA TYR A 84 -5.87 -6.68 -9.24
C TYR A 84 -7.13 -6.02 -8.69
N GLU A 85 -8.32 -6.45 -9.16
CA GLU A 85 -9.62 -5.88 -8.79
C GLU A 85 -9.99 -6.12 -7.31
N ASP A 86 -9.40 -7.17 -6.69
CA ASP A 86 -9.57 -7.52 -5.30
C ASP A 86 -8.68 -6.72 -4.34
N VAL A 87 -7.83 -5.82 -4.87
CA VAL A 87 -6.93 -4.98 -4.08
C VAL A 87 -7.27 -3.52 -4.27
N ASP A 88 -7.69 -2.88 -3.18
CA ASP A 88 -7.99 -1.46 -3.13
C ASP A 88 -6.90 -0.66 -2.41
N MET A 89 -6.64 0.54 -2.90
CA MET A 89 -5.83 1.52 -2.18
C MET A 89 -6.74 2.29 -1.23
N LYS A 90 -6.52 2.11 0.07
CA LYS A 90 -7.21 2.90 1.10
C LYS A 90 -6.40 4.14 1.42
N SER A 91 -7.00 5.31 1.27
CA SER A 91 -6.46 6.51 1.88
C SER A 91 -6.85 6.50 3.36
N ASN A 92 -5.97 5.97 4.20
CA ASN A 92 -6.26 5.79 5.63
C ASN A 92 -6.15 7.04 6.46
N ALA A 93 -5.81 8.11 5.88
CA ALA A 93 -5.90 9.36 6.57
C ALA A 93 -7.28 9.92 6.26
N ARG A 94 -8.19 9.83 7.19
CA ARG A 94 -9.48 10.56 7.19
C ARG A 94 -9.33 12.04 6.82
N ASP A 95 -8.12 12.50 6.58
CA ASP A 95 -7.74 13.89 6.52
C ASP A 95 -6.58 14.21 5.57
N VAL A 96 -6.09 13.28 4.76
CA VAL A 96 -5.00 13.53 3.80
C VAL A 96 -5.43 13.04 2.43
N ASP A 97 -5.54 13.98 1.51
CA ASP A 97 -5.70 13.67 0.09
C ASP A 97 -4.37 13.15 -0.47
N PHE A 98 -4.30 11.83 -0.71
CA PHE A 98 -3.16 11.18 -1.34
C PHE A 98 -3.30 11.18 -2.87
N SER A 99 -3.63 12.32 -3.44
CA SER A 99 -3.75 12.41 -4.88
C SER A 99 -2.43 12.15 -5.61
N ASP A 100 -1.29 12.45 -4.97
CA ASP A 100 0.03 12.28 -5.56
C ASP A 100 1.18 12.30 -4.52
N VAL A 101 2.37 11.88 -4.95
CA VAL A 101 3.64 12.04 -4.22
C VAL A 101 4.62 12.75 -5.13
N VAL A 102 5.08 13.93 -4.75
CA VAL A 102 6.05 14.70 -5.53
C VAL A 102 7.44 14.53 -4.91
N TYR A 103 8.36 13.94 -5.65
CA TYR A 103 9.78 13.90 -5.29
C TYR A 103 10.50 15.10 -5.87
N SER A 104 11.24 15.82 -5.04
CA SER A 104 12.10 16.92 -5.47
C SER A 104 13.33 16.41 -6.24
N SER A 105 14.04 17.32 -6.90
CA SER A 105 15.28 17.02 -7.64
C SER A 105 16.41 16.39 -6.81
N VAL A 106 16.29 16.40 -5.47
CA VAL A 106 17.22 15.73 -4.54
C VAL A 106 16.65 14.43 -3.99
N GLY A 107 15.49 13.98 -4.48
CA GLY A 107 14.86 12.72 -4.09
C GLY A 107 14.13 12.75 -2.75
N VAL A 108 13.85 13.93 -2.22
CA VAL A 108 13.05 14.12 -0.99
C VAL A 108 11.60 14.32 -1.38
N PRO A 109 10.64 13.57 -0.79
CA PRO A 109 9.23 13.77 -1.07
C PRO A 109 8.77 15.10 -0.45
N GLN A 110 7.83 15.74 -1.13
CA GLN A 110 7.19 16.94 -0.60
C GLN A 110 6.46 16.61 0.69
N GLN A 111 6.82 17.32 1.75
CA GLN A 111 6.19 17.15 3.04
C GLN A 111 4.76 17.67 3.01
N ARG A 112 3.87 16.99 3.71
CA ARG A 112 2.47 17.38 3.87
C ARG A 112 2.22 17.72 5.31
N THR A 113 1.51 18.81 5.55
CA THR A 113 1.08 19.21 6.87
C THR A 113 -0.43 19.13 6.98
N LYS A 114 -0.89 18.88 8.18
CA LYS A 114 -2.30 18.93 8.56
C LYS A 114 -2.45 19.80 9.76
N THR A 115 -3.47 20.65 9.74
CA THR A 115 -3.86 21.43 10.90
C THR A 115 -4.75 20.59 11.80
N ILE A 116 -4.33 20.39 13.03
CA ILE A 116 -5.08 19.70 14.09
C ILE A 116 -5.35 20.62 15.26
N ASP A 117 -6.34 20.29 16.06
CA ASP A 117 -6.59 20.98 17.31
C ASP A 117 -5.41 20.75 18.26
N ASN A 118 -4.95 21.79 18.92
CA ASN A 118 -3.84 21.72 19.87
C ASN A 118 -4.33 21.13 21.19
N GLU A 119 -3.90 19.94 21.53
CA GLU A 119 -4.25 19.26 22.78
C GLU A 119 -3.79 20.05 24.03
N ASN A 120 -2.79 20.91 23.89
CA ASN A 120 -2.27 21.75 24.95
C ASN A 120 -2.84 23.17 24.95
N TYR A 121 -3.91 23.43 24.17
CA TYR A 121 -4.55 24.74 24.11
C TYR A 121 -5.25 25.06 25.43
N ASP A 122 -4.87 26.14 26.05
CA ASP A 122 -5.52 26.66 27.28
C ASP A 122 -6.44 27.84 26.94
N LYS A 123 -7.75 27.64 27.11
CA LYS A 123 -8.77 28.68 26.86
C LYS A 123 -8.64 29.92 27.76
N ASN A 124 -7.93 29.79 28.90
CA ASN A 124 -7.74 30.88 29.85
C ASN A 124 -6.45 31.69 29.57
N GLN A 125 -5.65 31.23 28.62
CA GLN A 125 -4.41 31.90 28.24
C GLN A 125 -4.57 32.60 26.88
N THR A 126 -4.09 33.85 26.81
CA THR A 126 -4.11 34.62 25.57
C THR A 126 -3.20 34.00 24.52
N THR A 127 -3.73 33.79 23.30
CA THR A 127 -2.93 33.39 22.17
C THR A 127 -2.13 34.57 21.64
N ASP A 128 -0.81 34.47 21.63
CA ASP A 128 0.06 35.46 20.99
C ASP A 128 0.56 34.94 19.66
N LEU A 129 0.04 35.52 18.58
CA LEU A 129 0.41 35.18 17.21
C LEU A 129 1.63 35.93 16.70
N THR A 130 2.17 36.88 17.49
CA THR A 130 3.34 37.68 17.10
C THR A 130 4.65 36.96 17.40
N THR A 131 4.63 35.94 18.25
CA THR A 131 5.78 35.09 18.56
C THR A 131 5.95 33.98 17.53
N ILE A 132 7.19 33.52 17.30
CA ILE A 132 7.52 32.42 16.41
C ILE A 132 8.29 31.35 17.20
N PRO A 133 7.69 30.20 17.50
CA PRO A 133 6.29 29.77 17.21
C PRO A 133 5.26 30.55 18.06
N PRO A 134 3.99 30.65 17.58
CA PRO A 134 2.92 31.26 18.37
C PRO A 134 2.75 30.62 19.74
N THR A 135 2.47 31.40 20.76
CA THR A 135 2.16 30.87 22.09
C THR A 135 0.66 30.50 22.16
N ASN A 136 0.36 29.35 22.75
CA ASN A 136 -1.00 28.88 22.97
C ASN A 136 -1.92 28.94 21.72
N PRO A 137 -1.50 28.46 20.54
CA PRO A 137 -2.38 28.43 19.38
C PRO A 137 -3.48 27.36 19.55
N GLU A 138 -4.72 27.68 19.18
CA GLU A 138 -5.84 26.73 19.19
C GLU A 138 -5.61 25.56 18.22
N LYS A 139 -4.93 25.82 17.11
CA LYS A 139 -4.61 24.85 16.09
C LYS A 139 -3.11 24.85 15.77
N VAL A 140 -2.58 23.67 15.54
CA VAL A 140 -1.16 23.47 15.18
C VAL A 140 -1.03 22.70 13.90
N GLU A 141 -0.02 23.02 13.11
CA GLU A 141 0.34 22.22 11.93
C GLU A 141 1.26 21.07 12.34
N VAL A 142 0.87 19.85 11.99
CA VAL A 142 1.69 18.66 12.20
C VAL A 142 2.06 18.03 10.86
N LEU A 143 3.26 17.46 10.80
CA LEU A 143 3.71 16.71 9.64
C LEU A 143 2.92 15.39 9.54
N VAL A 144 2.38 15.11 8.37
CA VAL A 144 1.67 13.85 8.09
C VAL A 144 2.63 12.87 7.44
N PRO A 145 2.84 11.68 8.04
CA PRO A 145 3.67 10.66 7.43
C PRO A 145 3.04 10.19 6.11
N LEU A 146 3.88 10.00 5.07
CA LEU A 146 3.48 9.40 3.81
C LEU A 146 3.31 7.90 3.99
N LYS A 147 2.09 7.50 4.26
CA LYS A 147 1.71 6.12 4.57
C LYS A 147 0.61 5.67 3.61
N PHE A 148 0.84 4.56 2.91
CA PHE A 148 -0.08 4.01 1.93
C PHE A 148 -0.51 2.62 2.36
N GLU A 149 -1.81 2.38 2.40
CA GLU A 149 -2.38 1.08 2.73
C GLU A 149 -3.10 0.50 1.53
N LEU A 150 -2.74 -0.72 1.18
CA LEU A 150 -3.46 -1.58 0.25
C LEU A 150 -4.24 -2.61 1.03
N CYS A 151 -5.50 -2.79 0.66
CA CYS A 151 -6.44 -3.67 1.32
C CYS A 151 -7.01 -4.67 0.34
N ASN A 152 -7.07 -5.93 0.74
CA ASN A 152 -7.84 -6.95 0.06
C ASN A 152 -9.09 -7.26 0.90
N SER A 153 -10.27 -6.93 0.36
CA SER A 153 -11.54 -7.04 1.06
C SER A 153 -12.01 -8.48 1.27
N GLU A 154 -11.58 -9.42 0.42
CA GLU A 154 -11.97 -10.84 0.51
C GLU A 154 -11.34 -11.50 1.73
N ILE A 155 -10.03 -11.34 1.90
CA ILE A 155 -9.28 -11.92 3.02
C ILE A 155 -9.15 -10.98 4.23
N LYS A 156 -9.67 -9.76 4.12
CA LYS A 156 -9.62 -8.71 5.16
C LYS A 156 -8.20 -8.41 5.67
N GLN A 157 -7.21 -8.54 4.79
CA GLN A 157 -5.82 -8.25 5.10
C GLN A 157 -5.37 -6.97 4.41
N SER A 158 -4.50 -6.23 5.08
CA SER A 158 -3.86 -5.05 4.50
C SER A 158 -2.33 -5.16 4.49
N ARG A 159 -1.73 -4.34 3.64
CA ARG A 159 -0.30 -4.07 3.61
C ARG A 159 -0.10 -2.58 3.59
N THR A 160 0.74 -2.11 4.48
CA THR A 160 1.04 -0.70 4.62
C THR A 160 2.51 -0.45 4.31
N ILE A 161 2.75 0.57 3.49
CA ILE A 161 4.08 1.06 3.18
C ILE A 161 4.25 2.46 3.76
N THR A 162 5.37 2.73 4.41
CA THR A 162 5.70 4.04 4.97
C THR A 162 6.94 4.59 4.25
N LEU A 163 6.84 5.83 3.79
CA LEU A 163 7.99 6.58 3.29
C LEU A 163 8.61 7.41 4.40
N SER A 164 9.93 7.34 4.50
CA SER A 164 10.70 8.24 5.37
C SER A 164 10.68 9.68 4.85
N MET A 165 11.08 10.60 5.69
CA MET A 165 11.29 12.01 5.30
C MET A 165 12.32 12.14 4.16
N ASN A 166 13.24 11.19 4.02
CA ASN A 166 14.23 11.15 2.94
C ASN A 166 13.71 10.51 1.64
N GLY A 167 12.45 10.06 1.64
CA GLY A 167 11.83 9.44 0.47
C GLY A 167 12.20 7.97 0.23
N THR A 168 12.80 7.31 1.22
CA THR A 168 13.03 5.86 1.17
C THR A 168 11.83 5.12 1.74
N VAL A 169 11.54 3.97 1.16
CA VAL A 169 10.59 3.03 1.74
C VAL A 169 11.22 2.41 2.98
N GLU A 170 10.60 2.62 4.15
CA GLU A 170 11.16 2.12 5.43
C GLU A 170 10.83 0.64 5.62
N LYS A 171 9.55 0.31 5.62
CA LYS A 171 9.08 -1.07 5.80
C LYS A 171 7.70 -1.29 5.20
N ILE A 172 7.41 -2.55 4.95
CA ILE A 172 6.08 -3.02 4.61
C ILE A 172 5.52 -3.76 5.82
N GLU A 173 4.41 -3.29 6.35
CA GLU A 173 3.71 -3.89 7.49
C GLU A 173 2.49 -4.65 7.03
N SER A 174 2.18 -5.75 7.73
CA SER A 174 0.94 -6.49 7.55
C SER A 174 -0.08 -6.04 8.57
N GLY A 175 -1.33 -5.91 8.17
CA GLY A 175 -2.43 -5.48 9.02
C GLY A 175 -3.75 -6.12 8.61
N VAL A 176 -4.82 -5.62 9.22
CA VAL A 176 -6.20 -5.96 8.89
C VAL A 176 -6.82 -4.74 8.22
N CYS A 177 -7.64 -4.97 7.19
CA CYS A 177 -8.41 -3.90 6.56
C CYS A 177 -9.33 -3.19 7.56
N SER A 178 -9.21 -1.88 7.67
CA SER A 178 -10.08 -1.02 8.49
C SER A 178 -11.30 -0.55 7.71
#